data_896e1262918033ac705df1a7ac1b7874
#
_entry.id   896e1262918033ac705df1a7ac1b7874
#
_cell.length_a   1.000
_cell.length_b   1.000
_cell.length_c   1.000
_cell.angle_alpha   90.00
_cell.angle_beta   90.00
_cell.angle_gamma   90.00
#
_symmetry.space_group_name_H-M   'P 1'
#
loop_
_entity.id
_entity.type
_entity.pdbx_description
1 polymer ?
#
loop_
_entity_poly.entity_id
_entity_poly.type
_entity_poly.pdbx_seq_one_letter_code
_entity_poly.pdbx_strand_id
1 'polypeptide(L)'
;MQRSSVLRRLQEVAQEQWGLLTRRQIEKAGIGSTSLERLTAEGGLLERVANGVYRVIAAPIPDHLNLRAAWLQLAPDLPAWERTADQGVVSHRSAAAVYALGHLPADRHEFTLAKRRQTRRRDVRIHVRPLQDREWIGLRGLPVTRPSRIASDLLWDHEDPEAVARLIADAIRPVYDYPGTFADSLAPHAARFGLRKGDGLALLRWFLDMSGDPETDRWMDEARAHVDRTARATT
;
A
#
# COMPACT_ATOMS: atom_id res chain seq x y z
N MET A 1 -40.60 -4.72 7.21
CA MET A 1 -40.02 -3.86 6.13
C MET A 1 -38.65 -3.25 6.48
N GLN A 2 -38.37 -2.80 7.70
CA GLN A 2 -37.06 -2.17 8.04
C GLN A 2 -35.83 -3.08 7.96
N ARG A 3 -35.91 -4.37 8.32
CA ARG A 3 -34.75 -5.29 8.30
C ARG A 3 -34.18 -5.55 6.90
N SER A 4 -35.03 -5.74 5.90
CA SER A 4 -34.57 -5.98 4.52
C SER A 4 -33.90 -4.75 3.90
N SER A 5 -34.32 -3.53 4.28
CA SER A 5 -33.66 -2.30 3.82
C SER A 5 -32.29 -2.08 4.44
N VAL A 6 -32.11 -2.45 5.73
CA VAL A 6 -30.81 -2.38 6.42
C VAL A 6 -29.81 -3.36 5.82
N LEU A 7 -30.23 -4.63 5.63
CA LEU A 7 -29.36 -5.65 5.02
C LEU A 7 -28.94 -5.27 3.60
N ARG A 8 -29.86 -4.73 2.81
CA ARG A 8 -29.54 -4.23 1.45
C ARG A 8 -28.49 -3.12 1.49
N ARG A 9 -28.64 -2.12 2.36
CA ARG A 9 -27.65 -1.05 2.55
C ARG A 9 -26.28 -1.58 2.95
N LEU A 10 -26.20 -2.58 3.82
CA LEU A 10 -24.95 -3.22 4.18
C LEU A 10 -24.33 -3.98 3.01
N GLN A 11 -25.14 -4.64 2.18
CA GLN A 11 -24.66 -5.29 0.97
C GLN A 11 -24.10 -4.29 -0.03
N GLU A 12 -24.77 -3.15 -0.23
CA GLU A 12 -24.25 -2.05 -1.08
C GLU A 12 -22.88 -1.56 -0.58
N VAL A 13 -22.74 -1.28 0.72
CA VAL A 13 -21.44 -0.89 1.31
C VAL A 13 -20.39 -2.00 1.14
N ALA A 14 -20.77 -3.25 1.38
CA ALA A 14 -19.85 -4.38 1.27
C ALA A 14 -19.35 -4.56 -0.18
N GLN A 15 -20.22 -4.42 -1.19
CA GLN A 15 -19.86 -4.55 -2.60
C GLN A 15 -18.79 -3.55 -3.00
N GLU A 16 -18.89 -2.30 -2.55
CA GLU A 16 -17.94 -1.22 -2.85
C GLU A 16 -16.62 -1.33 -2.05
N GLN A 17 -16.55 -2.23 -1.06
CA GLN A 17 -15.34 -2.46 -0.26
C GLN A 17 -14.99 -3.95 -0.10
N TRP A 18 -14.98 -4.67 -1.22
CA TRP A 18 -14.49 -6.06 -1.35
C TRP A 18 -15.24 -7.10 -0.52
N GLY A 19 -16.50 -6.90 -0.28
CA GLY A 19 -17.32 -7.76 0.58
C GLY A 19 -17.07 -7.58 2.08
N LEU A 20 -16.29 -6.58 2.48
CA LEU A 20 -15.91 -6.32 3.87
C LEU A 20 -16.79 -5.23 4.51
N LEU A 21 -17.00 -5.36 5.82
CA LEU A 21 -17.71 -4.38 6.64
C LEU A 21 -16.98 -4.21 7.97
N THR A 22 -16.89 -2.99 8.46
CA THR A 22 -16.43 -2.76 9.83
C THR A 22 -17.60 -2.84 10.80
N ARG A 23 -17.30 -3.16 12.07
CA ARG A 23 -18.31 -3.12 13.14
C ARG A 23 -19.01 -1.77 13.24
N ARG A 24 -18.26 -0.67 13.09
CA ARG A 24 -18.79 0.70 13.12
C ARG A 24 -19.79 0.97 12.00
N GLN A 25 -19.51 0.52 10.79
CA GLN A 25 -20.43 0.63 9.66
C GLN A 25 -21.71 -0.18 9.90
N ILE A 26 -21.59 -1.38 10.46
CA ILE A 26 -22.73 -2.24 10.81
C ILE A 26 -23.60 -1.59 11.90
N GLU A 27 -22.98 -1.05 12.95
CA GLU A 27 -23.66 -0.33 14.03
C GLU A 27 -24.34 0.94 13.50
N LYS A 28 -23.66 1.72 12.64
CA LYS A 28 -24.22 2.93 11.99
C LYS A 28 -25.42 2.62 11.10
N ALA A 29 -25.47 1.42 10.52
CA ALA A 29 -26.65 0.94 9.78
C ALA A 29 -27.80 0.47 10.67
N GLY A 30 -27.65 0.51 12.00
CA GLY A 30 -28.71 0.15 12.96
C GLY A 30 -28.71 -1.33 13.41
N ILE A 31 -27.63 -2.08 13.16
CA ILE A 31 -27.48 -3.46 13.64
C ILE A 31 -26.71 -3.46 14.96
N GLY A 32 -27.40 -3.75 16.06
CA GLY A 32 -26.80 -3.88 17.39
C GLY A 32 -26.05 -5.19 17.57
N SER A 33 -25.33 -5.32 18.71
CA SER A 33 -24.45 -6.46 19.04
C SER A 33 -25.14 -7.83 18.95
N THR A 34 -26.30 -7.99 19.53
CA THR A 34 -27.06 -9.26 19.50
C THR A 34 -27.46 -9.67 18.07
N SER A 35 -27.80 -8.70 17.22
CA SER A 35 -28.12 -9.00 15.82
C SER A 35 -26.86 -9.34 15.03
N LEU A 36 -25.74 -8.69 15.32
CA LEU A 36 -24.44 -9.00 14.71
C LEU A 36 -23.97 -10.41 15.11
N GLU A 37 -24.13 -10.80 16.38
CA GLU A 37 -23.83 -12.16 16.85
C GLU A 37 -24.63 -13.22 16.09
N ARG A 38 -25.92 -12.98 15.83
CA ARG A 38 -26.74 -13.89 15.00
C ARG A 38 -26.29 -13.94 13.55
N LEU A 39 -25.84 -12.81 12.98
CA LEU A 39 -25.33 -12.76 11.61
C LEU A 39 -23.98 -13.45 11.46
N THR A 40 -23.23 -13.60 12.56
CA THR A 40 -21.91 -14.26 12.59
C THR A 40 -21.94 -15.68 13.17
N ALA A 41 -23.10 -16.15 13.65
CA ALA A 41 -23.30 -17.53 14.10
C ALA A 41 -23.16 -18.52 12.94
N GLU A 42 -23.08 -19.80 13.26
CA GLU A 42 -23.05 -20.88 12.28
C GLU A 42 -24.26 -20.80 11.32
N GLY A 43 -23.99 -20.83 10.01
CA GLY A 43 -25.01 -20.59 8.98
C GLY A 43 -25.43 -19.12 8.81
N GLY A 44 -24.75 -18.18 9.46
CA GLY A 44 -24.98 -16.74 9.33
C GLY A 44 -24.54 -16.17 7.99
N LEU A 45 -24.75 -14.87 7.79
CA LEU A 45 -24.41 -14.16 6.55
C LEU A 45 -23.00 -13.53 6.55
N LEU A 46 -22.41 -13.40 7.74
CA LEU A 46 -21.14 -12.74 7.97
C LEU A 46 -20.15 -13.68 8.64
N GLU A 47 -18.91 -13.64 8.23
CA GLU A 47 -17.78 -14.22 8.94
C GLU A 47 -16.86 -13.14 9.51
N ARG A 48 -16.30 -13.37 10.68
CA ARG A 48 -15.34 -12.44 11.28
C ARG A 48 -13.94 -12.73 10.74
N VAL A 49 -13.39 -11.80 9.96
CA VAL A 49 -12.05 -11.92 9.37
C VAL A 49 -10.96 -11.26 10.21
N ALA A 50 -11.33 -10.24 11.00
CA ALA A 50 -10.41 -9.59 11.95
C ALA A 50 -11.23 -8.99 13.10
N ASN A 51 -10.54 -8.47 14.14
CA ASN A 51 -11.25 -7.80 15.23
C ASN A 51 -12.02 -6.59 14.69
N GLY A 52 -13.36 -6.63 14.76
CA GLY A 52 -14.25 -5.57 14.27
C GLY A 52 -14.31 -5.44 12.74
N VAL A 53 -13.90 -6.45 11.98
CA VAL A 53 -14.09 -6.53 10.53
C VAL A 53 -14.71 -7.86 10.15
N TYR A 54 -15.71 -7.80 9.31
CA TYR A 54 -16.54 -8.92 8.88
C TYR A 54 -16.60 -8.97 7.35
N ARG A 55 -16.68 -10.17 6.79
CA ARG A 55 -16.88 -10.41 5.37
C ARG A 55 -18.28 -10.99 5.15
N VAL A 56 -18.96 -10.56 4.11
CA VAL A 56 -20.17 -11.20 3.61
C VAL A 56 -19.78 -12.57 3.04
N ILE A 57 -20.33 -13.66 3.56
CA ILE A 57 -19.93 -15.03 3.17
C ILE A 57 -20.14 -15.27 1.67
N ALA A 58 -21.23 -14.73 1.10
CA ALA A 58 -21.54 -14.84 -0.34
C ALA A 58 -20.63 -14.01 -1.25
N ALA A 59 -19.81 -13.07 -0.68
CA ALA A 59 -18.87 -12.28 -1.47
C ALA A 59 -17.59 -13.09 -1.74
N PRO A 60 -16.95 -12.91 -2.92
CA PRO A 60 -15.64 -13.50 -3.19
C PRO A 60 -14.62 -13.11 -2.12
N ILE A 61 -13.66 -14.00 -1.85
CA ILE A 61 -12.53 -13.68 -0.98
C ILE A 61 -11.59 -12.77 -1.78
N PRO A 62 -11.37 -11.52 -1.35
CA PRO A 62 -10.50 -10.62 -2.09
C PRO A 62 -9.03 -10.96 -1.85
N ASP A 63 -8.19 -10.64 -2.86
CA ASP A 63 -6.74 -10.64 -2.67
C ASP A 63 -6.37 -9.75 -1.49
N HIS A 64 -5.33 -10.12 -0.75
CA HIS A 64 -4.83 -9.38 0.40
C HIS A 64 -5.91 -9.11 1.47
N LEU A 65 -6.79 -10.07 1.74
CA LEU A 65 -7.92 -9.95 2.69
C LEU A 65 -7.50 -9.33 4.03
N ASN A 66 -6.43 -9.84 4.65
CA ASN A 66 -5.98 -9.37 5.97
C ASN A 66 -5.43 -7.94 5.92
N LEU A 67 -4.74 -7.56 4.85
CA LEU A 67 -4.28 -6.19 4.63
C LEU A 67 -5.45 -5.22 4.47
N ARG A 68 -6.47 -5.60 3.67
CA ARG A 68 -7.70 -4.80 3.49
C ARG A 68 -8.47 -4.63 4.80
N ALA A 69 -8.60 -5.71 5.57
CA ALA A 69 -9.22 -5.67 6.89
C ALA A 69 -8.43 -4.76 7.85
N ALA A 70 -7.11 -4.81 7.83
CA ALA A 70 -6.26 -3.94 8.63
C ALA A 70 -6.39 -2.46 8.21
N TRP A 71 -6.43 -2.19 6.91
CA TRP A 71 -6.62 -0.83 6.38
C TRP A 71 -8.00 -0.26 6.74
N LEU A 72 -9.07 -1.06 6.65
CA LEU A 72 -10.41 -0.63 7.07
C LEU A 72 -10.45 -0.23 8.54
N GLN A 73 -9.66 -0.87 9.40
CA GLN A 73 -9.59 -0.52 10.82
C GLN A 73 -8.85 0.78 11.11
N LEU A 74 -8.08 1.31 10.17
CA LEU A 74 -7.45 2.64 10.35
C LEU A 74 -8.50 3.75 10.42
N ALA A 75 -9.67 3.62 9.79
CA ALA A 75 -10.78 4.58 9.88
C ALA A 75 -12.12 3.83 9.81
N PRO A 76 -12.51 3.11 10.86
CA PRO A 76 -13.62 2.14 10.81
C PRO A 76 -15.00 2.75 10.54
N ASP A 77 -15.15 4.05 10.75
CA ASP A 77 -16.40 4.78 10.52
C ASP A 77 -16.59 5.22 9.06
N LEU A 78 -15.49 5.28 8.29
CA LEU A 78 -15.49 5.75 6.89
C LEU A 78 -15.51 4.57 5.91
N PRO A 79 -16.40 4.60 4.92
CA PRO A 79 -16.34 3.64 3.81
C PRO A 79 -15.08 3.84 2.96
N ALA A 80 -14.69 2.80 2.23
CA ALA A 80 -13.43 2.79 1.48
C ALA A 80 -13.31 3.94 0.48
N TRP A 81 -14.39 4.29 -0.20
CA TRP A 81 -14.44 5.34 -1.23
C TRP A 81 -14.43 6.78 -0.69
N GLU A 82 -14.70 6.99 0.61
CA GLU A 82 -14.63 8.30 1.25
C GLU A 82 -13.24 8.58 1.87
N ARG A 83 -12.32 7.62 1.78
CA ARG A 83 -11.00 7.74 2.41
C ARG A 83 -10.00 8.45 1.49
N THR A 84 -9.15 9.25 2.13
CA THR A 84 -8.01 9.91 1.51
C THR A 84 -6.70 9.30 2.02
N ALA A 85 -5.56 9.78 1.55
CA ALA A 85 -4.24 9.38 2.05
C ALA A 85 -4.07 9.58 3.56
N ASP A 86 -4.79 10.52 4.17
CA ASP A 86 -4.72 10.79 5.62
C ASP A 86 -5.20 9.62 6.49
N GLN A 87 -6.04 8.74 5.95
CA GLN A 87 -6.50 7.53 6.66
C GLN A 87 -5.51 6.37 6.54
N GLY A 88 -4.43 6.54 5.79
CA GLY A 88 -3.33 5.59 5.65
C GLY A 88 -3.18 5.03 4.24
N VAL A 89 -1.95 5.07 3.75
CA VAL A 89 -1.52 4.51 2.47
C VAL A 89 -0.73 3.24 2.74
N VAL A 90 -1.03 2.16 2.03
CA VAL A 90 -0.26 0.91 2.08
C VAL A 90 1.16 1.18 1.61
N SER A 91 2.17 0.76 2.35
CA SER A 91 3.57 1.12 2.12
C SER A 91 4.55 -0.02 2.42
N HIS A 92 5.84 0.21 2.19
CA HIS A 92 6.94 -0.71 2.51
C HIS A 92 6.70 -2.12 1.92
N ARG A 93 6.93 -3.18 2.72
CA ARG A 93 6.78 -4.57 2.27
C ARG A 93 5.32 -4.92 1.90
N SER A 94 4.34 -4.32 2.58
CA SER A 94 2.94 -4.52 2.23
C SER A 94 2.59 -3.96 0.87
N ALA A 95 3.14 -2.81 0.49
CA ALA A 95 2.96 -2.25 -0.85
C ALA A 95 3.68 -3.10 -1.90
N ALA A 96 4.92 -3.53 -1.63
CA ALA A 96 5.66 -4.46 -2.50
C ALA A 96 4.85 -5.73 -2.77
N ALA A 97 4.22 -6.30 -1.74
CA ALA A 97 3.35 -7.49 -1.88
C ALA A 97 2.11 -7.24 -2.74
N VAL A 98 1.48 -6.04 -2.66
CA VAL A 98 0.33 -5.69 -3.52
C VAL A 98 0.71 -5.61 -4.99
N TYR A 99 1.93 -5.15 -5.31
CA TYR A 99 2.48 -5.15 -6.66
C TYR A 99 3.08 -6.51 -7.07
N ALA A 100 3.31 -7.43 -6.13
CA ALA A 100 4.08 -8.66 -6.31
C ALA A 100 5.55 -8.41 -6.70
N LEU A 101 6.22 -7.45 -6.04
CA LEU A 101 7.60 -7.04 -6.31
C LEU A 101 8.58 -7.56 -5.26
N GLY A 102 9.80 -7.92 -5.69
CA GLY A 102 10.98 -8.12 -4.85
C GLY A 102 10.96 -9.34 -3.93
N HIS A 103 9.92 -10.18 -3.97
CA HIS A 103 9.75 -11.37 -3.10
C HIS A 103 9.98 -11.09 -1.61
N LEU A 104 9.58 -9.91 -1.14
CA LEU A 104 9.72 -9.47 0.25
C LEU A 104 8.60 -10.04 1.12
N PRO A 105 8.91 -10.80 2.19
CA PRO A 105 7.87 -11.30 3.10
C PRO A 105 7.21 -10.13 3.83
N ALA A 106 5.88 -10.05 3.73
CA ALA A 106 5.07 -9.03 4.39
C ALA A 106 4.42 -9.61 5.67
N ASP A 107 5.22 -9.84 6.70
CA ASP A 107 4.78 -10.42 7.98
C ASP A 107 3.87 -9.48 8.79
N ARG A 108 3.90 -8.20 8.47
CA ARG A 108 3.07 -7.16 9.07
C ARG A 108 2.37 -6.35 7.99
N HIS A 109 1.24 -5.77 8.36
CA HIS A 109 0.53 -4.81 7.52
C HIS A 109 1.10 -3.42 7.75
N GLU A 110 1.75 -2.86 6.74
CA GLU A 110 2.49 -1.60 6.84
C GLU A 110 1.75 -0.46 6.14
N PHE A 111 1.60 0.64 6.86
CA PHE A 111 0.90 1.82 6.37
C PHE A 111 1.71 3.08 6.69
N THR A 112 1.71 4.03 5.76
CA THR A 112 2.24 5.37 6.00
C THR A 112 1.10 6.34 6.24
N LEU A 113 1.21 7.13 7.31
CA LEU A 113 0.30 8.20 7.68
C LEU A 113 1.07 9.52 7.87
N ALA A 114 0.41 10.65 7.57
CA ALA A 114 0.98 11.98 7.81
C ALA A 114 1.10 12.32 9.31
N LYS A 115 0.22 11.75 10.13
CA LYS A 115 0.16 12.02 11.59
C LYS A 115 0.35 10.74 12.38
N ARG A 116 1.01 10.88 13.55
CA ARG A 116 1.23 9.75 14.46
C ARG A 116 -0.10 9.18 14.94
N ARG A 117 -0.22 7.86 14.81
CA ARG A 117 -1.33 7.07 15.32
C ARG A 117 -0.81 5.85 16.06
N GLN A 118 -1.37 5.57 17.23
CA GLN A 118 -1.04 4.36 17.98
C GLN A 118 -1.94 3.20 17.52
N THR A 119 -1.35 2.01 17.43
CA THR A 119 -2.07 0.77 17.23
C THR A 119 -1.68 -0.23 18.31
N ARG A 120 -2.66 -1.01 18.80
CA ARG A 120 -2.41 -2.14 19.70
C ARG A 120 -2.21 -3.45 18.95
N ARG A 121 -2.35 -3.42 17.63
CA ARG A 121 -2.19 -4.60 16.77
C ARG A 121 -0.71 -4.86 16.54
N ARG A 122 -0.26 -6.07 16.88
CA ARG A 122 1.14 -6.50 16.67
C ARG A 122 1.46 -6.79 15.21
N ASP A 123 0.44 -7.11 14.42
CA ASP A 123 0.51 -7.38 12.98
C ASP A 123 0.40 -6.12 12.11
N VAL A 124 0.30 -4.92 12.72
CA VAL A 124 0.24 -3.63 12.02
C VAL A 124 1.41 -2.76 12.43
N ARG A 125 2.11 -2.20 11.43
CA ARG A 125 3.16 -1.19 11.60
C ARG A 125 2.73 0.11 10.92
N ILE A 126 2.81 1.21 11.65
CA ILE A 126 2.48 2.54 11.15
C ILE A 126 3.77 3.37 11.07
N HIS A 127 4.08 3.81 9.86
CA HIS A 127 5.16 4.74 9.58
C HIS A 127 4.60 6.16 9.52
N VAL A 128 5.29 7.11 10.14
CA VAL A 128 4.86 8.51 10.13
C VAL A 128 5.81 9.29 9.24
N ARG A 129 5.38 9.55 8.03
CA ARG A 129 6.14 10.31 7.03
C ARG A 129 5.17 11.09 6.13
N PRO A 130 5.56 12.29 5.66
CA PRO A 130 4.78 12.99 4.67
C PRO A 130 4.78 12.19 3.35
N LEU A 131 3.63 12.18 2.69
CA LEU A 131 3.45 11.62 1.35
C LEU A 131 2.94 12.72 0.43
N GLN A 132 3.59 12.89 -0.72
CA GLN A 132 3.10 13.75 -1.79
C GLN A 132 2.12 12.95 -2.66
N ASP A 133 1.18 13.63 -3.31
CA ASP A 133 0.16 12.96 -4.15
C ASP A 133 0.78 12.12 -5.27
N ARG A 134 1.94 12.52 -5.78
CA ARG A 134 2.68 11.77 -6.81
C ARG A 134 3.35 10.49 -6.31
N GLU A 135 3.46 10.27 -5.00
CA GLU A 135 4.18 9.14 -4.39
C GLU A 135 3.29 7.93 -4.12
N TRP A 136 2.00 8.04 -4.37
CA TRP A 136 1.04 6.94 -4.21
C TRP A 136 -0.01 6.93 -5.31
N ILE A 137 -0.68 5.79 -5.49
CA ILE A 137 -1.78 5.62 -6.45
C ILE A 137 -2.88 4.75 -5.84
N GLY A 138 -4.07 4.78 -6.45
CA GLY A 138 -5.09 3.78 -6.22
C GLY A 138 -4.76 2.50 -6.98
N LEU A 139 -4.47 1.41 -6.26
CA LEU A 139 -4.19 0.10 -6.85
C LEU A 139 -5.11 -0.96 -6.23
N ARG A 140 -5.88 -1.66 -7.07
CA ARG A 140 -6.86 -2.68 -6.62
C ARG A 140 -7.81 -2.17 -5.53
N GLY A 141 -8.14 -0.87 -5.59
CA GLY A 141 -9.02 -0.19 -4.63
C GLY A 141 -8.36 0.24 -3.32
N LEU A 142 -7.06 0.01 -3.12
CA LEU A 142 -6.28 0.51 -1.99
C LEU A 142 -5.41 1.70 -2.41
N PRO A 143 -5.20 2.71 -1.56
CA PRO A 143 -4.12 3.66 -1.74
C PRO A 143 -2.80 2.96 -1.42
N VAL A 144 -1.86 2.95 -2.37
CA VAL A 144 -0.60 2.21 -2.28
C VAL A 144 0.55 3.11 -2.74
N THR A 145 1.66 3.14 -2.00
CA THR A 145 2.86 3.88 -2.43
C THR A 145 3.40 3.33 -3.75
N ARG A 146 3.91 4.23 -4.60
CA ARG A 146 4.55 3.84 -5.87
C ARG A 146 5.85 3.07 -5.62
N PRO A 147 6.28 2.22 -6.56
CA PRO A 147 7.50 1.42 -6.42
C PRO A 147 8.76 2.21 -6.09
N SER A 148 8.95 3.40 -6.69
CA SER A 148 10.08 4.29 -6.36
C SER A 148 10.06 4.74 -4.90
N ARG A 149 8.86 5.05 -4.36
CA ARG A 149 8.70 5.37 -2.95
C ARG A 149 8.90 4.15 -2.06
N ILE A 150 8.43 2.97 -2.47
CA ILE A 150 8.66 1.71 -1.73
C ILE A 150 10.16 1.45 -1.60
N ALA A 151 10.94 1.57 -2.68
CA ALA A 151 12.39 1.40 -2.64
C ALA A 151 13.06 2.35 -1.64
N SER A 152 12.69 3.65 -1.66
CA SER A 152 13.20 4.63 -0.70
C SER A 152 12.82 4.30 0.75
N ASP A 153 11.58 3.91 1.01
CA ASP A 153 11.10 3.56 2.35
C ASP A 153 11.82 2.32 2.90
N LEU A 154 12.04 1.29 2.07
CA LEU A 154 12.78 0.09 2.44
C LEU A 154 14.25 0.40 2.76
N LEU A 155 14.88 1.29 2.02
CA LEU A 155 16.24 1.74 2.32
C LEU A 155 16.33 2.50 3.65
N TRP A 156 15.32 3.31 4.00
CA TRP A 156 15.24 3.92 5.34
C TRP A 156 15.11 2.87 6.46
N ASP A 157 14.42 1.78 6.19
CA ASP A 157 14.25 0.66 7.13
C ASP A 157 15.45 -0.33 7.12
N HIS A 158 16.53 0.01 6.40
CA HIS A 158 17.73 -0.82 6.30
C HIS A 158 17.49 -2.20 5.69
N GLU A 159 16.57 -2.28 4.73
CA GLU A 159 16.33 -3.50 3.98
C GLU A 159 17.58 -3.94 3.20
N ASP A 160 17.65 -5.22 2.90
CA ASP A 160 18.71 -5.81 2.10
C ASP A 160 18.78 -5.15 0.71
N PRO A 161 19.94 -4.61 0.31
CA PRO A 161 20.12 -3.98 -0.99
C PRO A 161 19.77 -4.89 -2.18
N GLU A 162 20.04 -6.20 -2.10
CA GLU A 162 19.68 -7.14 -3.19
C GLU A 162 18.16 -7.23 -3.36
N ALA A 163 17.39 -7.23 -2.25
CA ALA A 163 15.93 -7.25 -2.30
C ALA A 163 15.38 -5.95 -2.92
N VAL A 164 16.00 -4.80 -2.61
CA VAL A 164 15.64 -3.51 -3.21
C VAL A 164 16.02 -3.48 -4.70
N ALA A 165 17.17 -4.02 -5.10
CA ALA A 165 17.57 -4.12 -6.50
C ALA A 165 16.58 -4.92 -7.33
N ARG A 166 16.14 -6.08 -6.83
CA ARG A 166 15.08 -6.90 -7.46
C ARG A 166 13.77 -6.14 -7.57
N LEU A 167 13.34 -5.47 -6.50
CA LEU A 167 12.12 -4.67 -6.51
C LEU A 167 12.17 -3.60 -7.60
N ILE A 168 13.28 -2.90 -7.75
CA ILE A 168 13.48 -1.86 -8.78
C ILE A 168 13.35 -2.48 -10.17
N ALA A 169 14.08 -3.55 -10.45
CA ALA A 169 14.05 -4.23 -11.75
C ALA A 169 12.64 -4.78 -12.06
N ASP A 170 12.00 -5.44 -11.09
CA ASP A 170 10.65 -5.98 -11.22
C ASP A 170 9.58 -4.88 -11.45
N ALA A 171 9.82 -3.66 -10.97
CA ALA A 171 8.89 -2.55 -11.15
C ALA A 171 9.08 -1.82 -12.49
N ILE A 172 10.32 -1.69 -12.97
CA ILE A 172 10.61 -0.98 -14.24
C ILE A 172 10.14 -1.80 -15.44
N ARG A 173 10.38 -3.11 -15.48
CA ARG A 173 10.02 -3.98 -16.61
C ARG A 173 8.55 -3.89 -17.03
N PRO A 174 7.56 -4.01 -16.13
CA PRO A 174 6.14 -3.86 -16.46
C PRO A 174 5.66 -2.41 -16.43
N VAL A 175 6.57 -1.45 -16.27
CA VAL A 175 6.27 0.00 -16.23
C VAL A 175 5.31 0.36 -15.06
N TYR A 176 5.49 -0.27 -13.92
CA TYR A 176 4.78 0.16 -12.70
C TYR A 176 5.31 1.48 -12.17
N ASP A 177 6.59 1.77 -12.44
CA ASP A 177 7.19 3.08 -12.20
C ASP A 177 8.36 3.30 -13.19
N TYR A 178 8.87 4.54 -13.27
CA TYR A 178 9.85 4.95 -14.26
C TYR A 178 11.25 5.06 -13.69
N PRO A 179 12.33 4.77 -14.48
CA PRO A 179 13.71 4.88 -14.02
C PRO A 179 14.05 6.24 -13.41
N GLY A 180 13.54 7.34 -14.00
CA GLY A 180 13.77 8.68 -13.49
C GLY A 180 13.16 8.94 -12.11
N THR A 181 11.95 8.43 -11.83
CA THR A 181 11.33 8.53 -10.50
C THR A 181 12.08 7.72 -9.45
N PHE A 182 12.69 6.60 -9.84
CA PHE A 182 13.61 5.88 -8.95
C PHE A 182 14.85 6.70 -8.65
N ALA A 183 15.48 7.32 -9.65
CA ALA A 183 16.66 8.18 -9.42
C ALA A 183 16.33 9.30 -8.43
N ASP A 184 15.19 9.99 -8.58
CA ASP A 184 14.76 11.03 -7.65
C ASP A 184 14.56 10.49 -6.22
N SER A 185 13.90 9.35 -6.08
CA SER A 185 13.59 8.75 -4.78
C SER A 185 14.82 8.14 -4.08
N LEU A 186 15.83 7.73 -4.83
CA LEU A 186 17.09 7.15 -4.34
C LEU A 186 18.13 8.22 -3.97
N ALA A 187 18.02 9.43 -4.51
CA ALA A 187 18.99 10.51 -4.28
C ALA A 187 19.35 10.77 -2.81
N PRO A 188 18.39 10.76 -1.84
CA PRO A 188 18.72 10.95 -0.41
C PRO A 188 19.59 9.84 0.18
N HIS A 189 19.62 8.65 -0.43
CA HIS A 189 20.31 7.48 0.08
C HIS A 189 21.74 7.30 -0.46
N ALA A 190 22.11 8.00 -1.56
CA ALA A 190 23.36 7.81 -2.28
C ALA A 190 24.62 7.84 -1.38
N ALA A 191 24.71 8.80 -0.46
CA ALA A 191 25.86 8.93 0.44
C ALA A 191 26.08 7.70 1.34
N ARG A 192 25.03 7.00 1.72
CA ARG A 192 25.08 5.77 2.54
C ARG A 192 25.75 4.60 1.79
N PHE A 193 25.71 4.63 0.46
CA PHE A 193 26.33 3.63 -0.42
C PHE A 193 27.71 4.08 -0.95
N GLY A 194 28.32 5.09 -0.31
CA GLY A 194 29.64 5.60 -0.71
C GLY A 194 29.64 6.45 -2.00
N LEU A 195 28.45 6.85 -2.47
CA LEU A 195 28.28 7.68 -3.66
C LEU A 195 28.19 9.18 -3.29
N ARG A 196 28.31 10.05 -4.28
CA ARG A 196 28.13 11.50 -4.08
C ARG A 196 26.74 11.76 -3.49
N LYS A 197 26.66 12.61 -2.46
CA LYS A 197 25.39 13.01 -1.85
C LYS A 197 24.43 13.56 -2.91
N GLY A 198 23.24 13.01 -2.96
CA GLY A 198 22.20 13.41 -3.90
C GLY A 198 22.30 12.76 -5.28
N ASP A 199 23.30 11.91 -5.54
CA ASP A 199 23.47 11.24 -6.81
C ASP A 199 22.60 9.99 -6.94
N GLY A 200 21.31 10.22 -7.18
CA GLY A 200 20.33 9.15 -7.36
C GLY A 200 20.54 8.36 -8.65
N LEU A 201 21.10 8.98 -9.70
CA LEU A 201 21.43 8.26 -10.94
C LEU A 201 22.52 7.22 -10.70
N ALA A 202 23.60 7.59 -9.98
CA ALA A 202 24.65 6.64 -9.64
C ALA A 202 24.13 5.50 -8.76
N LEU A 203 23.23 5.80 -7.79
CA LEU A 203 22.64 4.77 -6.94
C LEU A 203 21.67 3.87 -7.71
N LEU A 204 20.87 4.42 -8.62
CA LEU A 204 20.01 3.62 -9.50
C LEU A 204 20.88 2.67 -10.36
N ARG A 205 21.96 3.17 -10.95
CA ARG A 205 22.89 2.33 -11.73
C ARG A 205 23.44 1.18 -10.89
N TRP A 206 23.86 1.47 -9.67
CA TRP A 206 24.39 0.47 -8.74
C TRP A 206 23.37 -0.65 -8.45
N PHE A 207 22.09 -0.31 -8.24
CA PHE A 207 21.04 -1.30 -8.03
C PHE A 207 20.72 -2.11 -9.29
N LEU A 208 20.68 -1.47 -10.46
CA LEU A 208 20.41 -2.14 -11.72
C LEU A 208 21.54 -3.12 -12.10
N ASP A 209 22.80 -2.73 -11.90
CA ASP A 209 23.96 -3.61 -12.09
C ASP A 209 23.90 -4.81 -11.13
N MET A 210 23.51 -4.59 -9.86
CA MET A 210 23.30 -5.65 -8.86
C MET A 210 22.20 -6.62 -9.26
N SER A 211 21.12 -6.15 -9.87
CA SER A 211 20.02 -6.98 -10.34
C SER A 211 20.39 -7.84 -11.56
N GLY A 212 21.47 -7.50 -12.25
CA GLY A 212 21.92 -8.19 -13.44
C GLY A 212 20.99 -8.03 -14.65
N ASP A 213 20.17 -6.98 -14.67
CA ASP A 213 19.20 -6.79 -15.76
C ASP A 213 19.88 -6.40 -17.08
N PRO A 214 19.59 -7.09 -18.19
CA PRO A 214 20.24 -6.84 -19.48
C PRO A 214 19.86 -5.48 -20.09
N GLU A 215 18.77 -4.84 -19.68
CA GLU A 215 18.33 -3.54 -20.17
C GLU A 215 18.83 -2.35 -19.32
N THR A 216 19.75 -2.58 -18.40
CA THR A 216 20.29 -1.57 -17.48
C THR A 216 20.69 -0.27 -18.19
N ASP A 217 21.42 -0.35 -19.30
CA ASP A 217 21.89 0.85 -20.04
C ASP A 217 20.71 1.65 -20.61
N ARG A 218 19.72 0.99 -21.18
CA ARG A 218 18.49 1.62 -21.66
C ARG A 218 17.77 2.37 -20.56
N TRP A 219 17.58 1.74 -19.40
CA TRP A 219 16.89 2.37 -18.27
C TRP A 219 17.67 3.54 -17.69
N MET A 220 19.00 3.47 -17.73
CA MET A 220 19.84 4.59 -17.33
C MET A 220 19.73 5.78 -18.30
N ASP A 221 19.61 5.54 -19.59
CA ASP A 221 19.40 6.62 -20.58
C ASP A 221 18.04 7.29 -20.39
N GLU A 222 16.98 6.50 -20.10
CA GLU A 222 15.66 7.03 -19.75
C GLU A 222 15.70 7.86 -18.45
N ALA A 223 16.43 7.40 -17.43
CA ALA A 223 16.60 8.12 -16.17
C ALA A 223 17.35 9.46 -16.36
N ARG A 224 18.43 9.49 -17.13
CA ARG A 224 19.17 10.72 -17.46
C ARG A 224 18.29 11.73 -18.18
N ALA A 225 17.55 11.27 -19.20
CA ALA A 225 16.62 12.13 -19.94
C ALA A 225 15.53 12.73 -19.04
N HIS A 226 15.08 12.02 -18.00
CA HIS A 226 14.14 12.53 -16.99
C HIS A 226 14.78 13.65 -16.16
N VAL A 227 15.96 13.41 -15.58
CA VAL A 227 16.67 14.38 -14.73
C VAL A 227 16.97 15.67 -15.51
N ASP A 228 17.41 15.56 -16.78
CA ASP A 228 17.66 16.73 -17.63
C ASP A 228 16.40 17.56 -17.89
N ARG A 229 15.24 16.91 -18.10
CA ARG A 229 13.95 17.61 -18.27
C ARG A 229 13.54 18.34 -17.01
N THR A 230 13.69 17.68 -15.85
CA THR A 230 13.30 18.25 -14.55
C THR A 230 14.18 19.44 -14.19
N ALA A 231 15.48 19.36 -14.43
CA ALA A 231 16.40 20.48 -14.24
C ALA A 231 16.03 21.71 -15.06
N ARG A 232 15.67 21.53 -16.35
CA ARG A 232 15.23 22.63 -17.23
C ARG A 232 13.90 23.26 -16.82
N ALA A 233 12.98 22.49 -16.21
CA ALA A 233 11.69 23.00 -15.77
C ALA A 233 11.77 23.84 -14.47
N THR A 234 12.90 23.77 -13.75
CA THR A 234 13.13 24.46 -12.48
C THR A 234 13.96 25.75 -12.65
N THR A 235 14.50 25.98 -13.84
CA THR A 235 15.25 27.18 -14.24
C THR A 235 14.36 28.17 -14.97
#